data_18840ffeed95b1bf58b6c9b05e260dd7
#
_entry.id   18840ffeed95b1bf58b6c9b05e260dd7
#
_cell.length_a   1.000
_cell.length_b   1.000
_cell.length_c   1.000
_cell.angle_alpha   90.00
_cell.angle_beta   90.00
_cell.angle_gamma   90.00
#
_symmetry.space_group_name_H-M   'P 1'
#
loop_
_entity.id
_entity.type
_entity.pdbx_description
1 polymer ?
#
loop_
_entity_poly.entity_id
_entity_poly.type
_entity_poly.pdbx_seq_one_letter_code
_entity_poly.pdbx_strand_id
1 'polypeptide(L)'
;MKQFLSKGVKAVKMDDIAMSLSISKRTLYEIFADKEDLLYACIKKHEDDHDEWMERFDDGTHTVIDIIVEYYQVKVEFSRTINPTFFMELHKFSKVVGYLQNRHEKREKEAAVFFKRGIEEGYFRKDINYKLASRIGDMSMHSFMEKQLYQEFGVEEIFRSFIFVFIRGFCTQKGIKLLDSRLKTLV
;
A
#
# COMPACT_ATOMS: atom_id res chain seq x y z
N MET A 1 15.77 -2.70 0.76
CA MET A 1 14.44 -2.89 0.18
C MET A 1 14.47 -3.37 -1.28
N LYS A 2 15.13 -2.67 -2.24
CA LYS A 2 15.11 -3.03 -3.68
C LYS A 2 15.37 -4.50 -3.99
N GLN A 3 16.37 -5.13 -3.34
CA GLN A 3 16.68 -6.55 -3.58
C GLN A 3 15.57 -7.48 -3.12
N PHE A 4 14.95 -7.21 -1.96
CA PHE A 4 13.82 -7.99 -1.47
C PHE A 4 12.62 -7.91 -2.42
N LEU A 5 12.30 -6.69 -2.88
CA LEU A 5 11.21 -6.48 -3.83
C LEU A 5 11.43 -7.20 -5.16
N SER A 6 12.62 -7.12 -5.73
CA SER A 6 12.88 -7.65 -7.07
C SER A 6 13.12 -9.17 -7.12
N LYS A 7 13.66 -9.76 -6.03
CA LYS A 7 14.08 -11.17 -6.01
C LYS A 7 13.23 -12.07 -5.08
N GLY A 8 12.36 -11.46 -4.25
CA GLY A 8 11.74 -12.14 -3.12
C GLY A 8 12.66 -12.21 -1.90
N VAL A 9 12.10 -12.53 -0.72
CA VAL A 9 12.86 -12.49 0.54
C VAL A 9 13.81 -13.68 0.67
N LYS A 10 13.38 -14.89 0.24
CA LYS A 10 14.18 -16.10 0.38
C LYS A 10 15.46 -16.05 -0.45
N ALA A 11 15.38 -15.56 -1.68
CA ALA A 11 16.49 -15.53 -2.62
C ALA A 11 17.60 -14.56 -2.18
N VAL A 12 17.29 -13.56 -1.38
CA VAL A 12 18.27 -12.57 -0.91
C VAL A 12 19.02 -13.11 0.30
N LYS A 13 20.35 -13.09 0.25
CA LYS A 13 21.23 -13.46 1.37
C LYS A 13 21.82 -12.22 2.01
N MET A 14 22.12 -12.29 3.31
CA MET A 14 22.78 -11.19 4.05
C MET A 14 24.12 -10.82 3.41
N ASP A 15 24.85 -11.83 2.92
CA ASP A 15 26.16 -11.63 2.26
C ASP A 15 26.03 -10.81 0.96
N ASP A 16 24.99 -11.08 0.16
CA ASP A 16 24.72 -10.33 -1.07
C ASP A 16 24.40 -8.86 -0.77
N ILE A 17 23.68 -8.62 0.34
CA ILE A 17 23.37 -7.26 0.79
C ILE A 17 24.62 -6.54 1.27
N ALA A 18 25.44 -7.18 2.12
CA ALA A 18 26.69 -6.59 2.58
C ALA A 18 27.61 -6.20 1.43
N MET A 19 27.75 -7.11 0.45
CA MET A 19 28.54 -6.87 -0.76
C MET A 19 27.97 -5.70 -1.58
N SER A 20 26.65 -5.64 -1.77
CA SER A 20 26.02 -4.55 -2.55
C SER A 20 26.12 -3.16 -1.90
N LEU A 21 26.30 -3.13 -0.57
CA LEU A 21 26.49 -1.92 0.22
C LEU A 21 27.98 -1.59 0.45
N SER A 22 28.88 -2.42 -0.07
CA SER A 22 30.33 -2.27 0.14
C SER A 22 30.73 -2.25 1.62
N ILE A 23 30.02 -3.03 2.47
CA ILE A 23 30.32 -3.19 3.89
C ILE A 23 30.66 -4.65 4.19
N SER A 24 31.35 -4.90 5.33
CA SER A 24 31.64 -6.27 5.74
C SER A 24 30.36 -6.98 6.23
N LYS A 25 30.30 -8.30 6.07
CA LYS A 25 29.26 -9.14 6.65
C LYS A 25 29.14 -8.90 8.17
N ARG A 26 30.28 -8.77 8.86
CA ARG A 26 30.34 -8.48 10.30
C ARG A 26 29.60 -7.17 10.62
N THR A 27 29.87 -6.10 9.88
CA THR A 27 29.21 -4.79 10.08
C THR A 27 27.69 -4.90 9.89
N LEU A 28 27.24 -5.66 8.89
CA LEU A 28 25.81 -5.86 8.71
C LEU A 28 25.14 -6.59 9.88
N TYR A 29 25.80 -7.64 10.42
CA TYR A 29 25.29 -8.38 11.57
C TYR A 29 25.47 -7.65 12.92
N GLU A 30 26.32 -6.64 12.99
CA GLU A 30 26.39 -5.74 14.15
C GLU A 30 25.18 -4.78 14.20
N ILE A 31 24.56 -4.49 13.02
CA ILE A 31 23.38 -3.61 12.92
C ILE A 31 22.07 -4.40 12.99
N PHE A 32 22.01 -5.55 12.33
CA PHE A 32 20.80 -6.39 12.23
C PHE A 32 21.13 -7.82 12.68
N ALA A 33 20.42 -8.30 13.68
CA ALA A 33 20.66 -9.64 14.23
C ALA A 33 20.49 -10.75 13.17
N ASP A 34 19.51 -10.58 12.27
CA ASP A 34 19.22 -11.53 11.21
C ASP A 34 18.53 -10.86 10.01
N LYS A 35 18.13 -11.69 9.04
CA LYS A 35 17.44 -11.23 7.83
C LYS A 35 16.02 -10.71 8.12
N GLU A 36 15.32 -11.21 9.14
CA GLU A 36 14.01 -10.73 9.53
C GLU A 36 14.09 -9.32 10.11
N ASP A 37 15.09 -9.04 10.94
CA ASP A 37 15.36 -7.70 11.48
C ASP A 37 15.64 -6.68 10.38
N LEU A 38 16.48 -7.06 9.42
CA LEU A 38 16.77 -6.21 8.28
C LEU A 38 15.53 -5.97 7.41
N LEU A 39 14.76 -7.03 7.13
CA LEU A 39 13.51 -6.94 6.36
C LEU A 39 12.51 -6.03 7.08
N TYR A 40 12.33 -6.21 8.38
CA TYR A 40 11.47 -5.37 9.20
C TYR A 40 11.87 -3.89 9.12
N ALA A 41 13.16 -3.58 9.30
CA ALA A 41 13.66 -2.20 9.20
C ALA A 41 13.43 -1.61 7.80
N CYS A 42 13.63 -2.40 6.75
CA CYS A 42 13.39 -1.99 5.37
C CYS A 42 11.90 -1.69 5.10
N ILE A 43 11.01 -2.55 5.59
CA ILE A 43 9.56 -2.38 5.42
C ILE A 43 9.09 -1.18 6.24
N LYS A 44 9.54 -1.08 7.51
CA LYS A 44 9.20 0.06 8.37
C LYS A 44 9.59 1.38 7.71
N LYS A 45 10.82 1.50 7.25
CA LYS A 45 11.31 2.71 6.57
C LYS A 45 10.49 3.04 5.31
N HIS A 46 10.18 2.02 4.50
CA HIS A 46 9.37 2.20 3.29
C HIS A 46 7.96 2.72 3.61
N GLU A 47 7.33 2.15 4.65
CA GLU A 47 6.00 2.57 5.08
C GLU A 47 6.01 3.96 5.71
N ASP A 48 7.05 4.29 6.51
CA ASP A 48 7.20 5.62 7.10
C ASP A 48 7.42 6.68 6.01
N ASP A 49 8.26 6.40 5.01
CA ASP A 49 8.50 7.30 3.85
C ASP A 49 7.21 7.54 3.05
N HIS A 50 6.40 6.49 2.89
CA HIS A 50 5.12 6.60 2.21
C HIS A 50 4.13 7.46 3.01
N ASP A 51 4.06 7.28 4.33
CA ASP A 51 3.18 8.11 5.18
C ASP A 51 3.60 9.59 5.15
N GLU A 52 4.90 9.87 5.32
CA GLU A 52 5.43 11.23 5.23
C GLU A 52 5.16 11.89 3.86
N TRP A 53 5.18 11.08 2.80
CA TRP A 53 4.88 11.57 1.46
C TRP A 53 3.39 11.90 1.31
N MET A 54 2.50 11.01 1.79
CA MET A 54 1.05 11.25 1.78
C MET A 54 0.64 12.44 2.65
N GLU A 55 1.25 12.60 3.83
CA GLU A 55 1.03 13.75 4.70
C GLU A 55 1.44 15.06 4.02
N ARG A 56 2.57 15.07 3.29
CA ARG A 56 3.00 16.23 2.51
C ARG A 56 2.09 16.53 1.33
N PHE A 57 1.54 15.50 0.69
CA PHE A 57 0.59 15.67 -0.40
C PHE A 57 -0.75 16.21 0.12
N ASP A 58 -1.20 15.77 1.29
CA ASP A 58 -2.43 16.27 1.95
C ASP A 58 -2.16 17.58 2.71
N ASP A 59 -1.73 18.60 2.01
CA ASP A 59 -1.40 19.94 2.52
C ASP A 59 -2.63 20.84 2.76
N GLY A 60 -3.84 20.30 2.64
CA GLY A 60 -5.11 21.02 2.77
C GLY A 60 -5.60 21.68 1.47
N THR A 61 -4.81 21.67 0.40
CA THR A 61 -5.22 22.17 -0.93
C THR A 61 -5.85 21.08 -1.80
N HIS A 62 -5.55 19.81 -1.50
CA HIS A 62 -6.04 18.64 -2.22
C HIS A 62 -7.36 18.11 -1.65
N THR A 63 -8.27 17.70 -2.51
CA THR A 63 -9.51 17.05 -2.11
C THR A 63 -9.29 15.58 -1.76
N VAL A 64 -10.25 14.95 -1.04
CA VAL A 64 -10.16 13.49 -0.79
C VAL A 64 -10.09 12.67 -2.09
N ILE A 65 -10.63 13.16 -3.19
CA ILE A 65 -10.53 12.50 -4.50
C ILE A 65 -9.09 12.59 -5.05
N ASP A 66 -8.44 13.74 -4.92
CA ASP A 66 -7.04 13.91 -5.34
C ASP A 66 -6.13 12.98 -4.54
N ILE A 67 -6.35 12.84 -3.23
CA ILE A 67 -5.61 11.94 -2.35
C ILE A 67 -5.79 10.47 -2.76
N ILE A 68 -7.02 10.04 -3.08
CA ILE A 68 -7.28 8.67 -3.56
C ILE A 68 -6.55 8.38 -4.87
N VAL A 69 -6.59 9.33 -5.80
CA VAL A 69 -5.97 9.16 -7.11
C VAL A 69 -4.46 9.07 -6.97
N GLU A 70 -3.87 9.92 -6.13
CA GLU A 70 -2.44 9.91 -5.85
C GLU A 70 -2.00 8.62 -5.16
N TYR A 71 -2.73 8.18 -4.12
CA TYR A 71 -2.49 6.89 -3.48
C TYR A 71 -2.53 5.72 -4.49
N TYR A 72 -3.48 5.74 -5.41
CA TYR A 72 -3.58 4.75 -6.47
C TYR A 72 -2.35 4.76 -7.37
N GLN A 73 -1.90 5.93 -7.84
CA GLN A 73 -0.72 6.05 -8.71
C GLN A 73 0.52 5.46 -8.04
N VAL A 74 0.76 5.85 -6.79
CA VAL A 74 1.91 5.35 -6.02
C VAL A 74 1.85 3.82 -5.85
N LYS A 75 0.66 3.27 -5.57
CA LYS A 75 0.51 1.81 -5.43
C LYS A 75 0.70 1.06 -6.75
N VAL A 76 0.21 1.59 -7.85
CA VAL A 76 0.43 1.01 -9.19
C VAL A 76 1.91 1.06 -9.56
N GLU A 77 2.57 2.21 -9.42
CA GLU A 77 4.00 2.37 -9.69
C GLU A 77 4.84 1.39 -8.86
N PHE A 78 4.56 1.34 -7.56
CA PHE A 78 5.23 0.41 -6.66
C PHE A 78 5.01 -1.05 -7.06
N SER A 79 3.79 -1.42 -7.43
CA SER A 79 3.45 -2.79 -7.83
C SER A 79 4.25 -3.30 -9.03
N ARG A 80 4.60 -2.40 -9.96
CA ARG A 80 5.43 -2.72 -11.14
C ARG A 80 6.85 -3.13 -10.79
N THR A 81 7.33 -2.75 -9.61
CA THR A 81 8.69 -3.05 -9.13
C THR A 81 8.78 -4.31 -8.28
N ILE A 82 7.66 -4.93 -7.93
CA ILE A 82 7.60 -6.03 -6.97
C ILE A 82 7.51 -7.37 -7.68
N ASN A 83 8.44 -8.28 -7.34
CA ASN A 83 8.26 -9.68 -7.64
C ASN A 83 7.14 -10.26 -6.75
N PRO A 84 6.12 -10.90 -7.32
CA PRO A 84 5.00 -11.45 -6.55
C PRO A 84 5.40 -12.40 -5.42
N THR A 85 6.53 -13.11 -5.54
CA THR A 85 7.06 -13.99 -4.51
C THR A 85 7.38 -13.25 -3.21
N PHE A 86 7.66 -11.93 -3.28
CA PHE A 86 7.88 -11.11 -2.09
C PHE A 86 6.67 -11.16 -1.14
N PHE A 87 5.48 -10.93 -1.64
CA PHE A 87 4.24 -10.98 -0.83
C PHE A 87 3.98 -12.38 -0.29
N MET A 88 4.19 -13.41 -1.10
CA MET A 88 3.99 -14.81 -0.71
C MET A 88 4.93 -15.24 0.41
N GLU A 89 6.08 -14.61 0.54
CA GLU A 89 7.09 -14.97 1.54
C GLU A 89 6.94 -14.18 2.84
N LEU A 90 6.31 -12.99 2.83
CA LEU A 90 6.19 -12.11 3.99
C LEU A 90 5.51 -12.78 5.20
N HIS A 91 4.50 -13.62 4.96
CA HIS A 91 3.78 -14.29 6.05
C HIS A 91 4.65 -15.20 6.94
N LYS A 92 5.87 -15.53 6.48
CA LYS A 92 6.83 -16.36 7.23
C LYS A 92 7.65 -15.57 8.26
N PHE A 93 7.53 -14.26 8.24
CA PHE A 93 8.30 -13.33 9.08
C PHE A 93 7.37 -12.69 10.10
N SER A 94 7.31 -13.30 11.29
CA SER A 94 6.33 -12.97 12.34
C SER A 94 6.42 -11.51 12.81
N LYS A 95 7.64 -10.98 12.92
CA LYS A 95 7.90 -9.58 13.29
C LYS A 95 7.34 -8.61 12.27
N VAL A 96 7.49 -8.93 10.99
CA VAL A 96 6.94 -8.14 9.87
C VAL A 96 5.42 -8.19 9.86
N VAL A 97 4.86 -9.40 10.00
CA VAL A 97 3.40 -9.60 10.04
C VAL A 97 2.78 -8.81 11.18
N GLY A 98 3.34 -8.90 12.41
CA GLY A 98 2.86 -8.15 13.56
C GLY A 98 2.91 -6.63 13.35
N TYR A 99 3.98 -6.12 12.74
CA TYR A 99 4.09 -4.70 12.40
C TYR A 99 3.01 -4.26 11.41
N LEU A 100 2.80 -5.02 10.34
CA LEU A 100 1.79 -4.69 9.31
C LEU A 100 0.36 -4.75 9.88
N GLN A 101 0.07 -5.69 10.79
CA GLN A 101 -1.21 -5.76 11.50
C GLN A 101 -1.46 -4.54 12.38
N ASN A 102 -0.46 -4.13 13.19
CA ASN A 102 -0.58 -2.93 14.02
C ASN A 102 -0.79 -1.66 13.18
N ARG A 103 -0.13 -1.56 12.03
CA ARG A 103 -0.36 -0.45 11.09
C ARG A 103 -1.78 -0.45 10.51
N HIS A 104 -2.32 -1.63 10.21
CA HIS A 104 -3.68 -1.75 9.70
C HIS A 104 -4.70 -1.19 10.71
N GLU A 105 -4.56 -1.49 12.00
CA GLU A 105 -5.41 -0.95 13.05
C GLU A 105 -5.32 0.58 13.17
N LYS A 106 -4.11 1.15 13.01
CA LYS A 106 -3.93 2.61 12.97
C LYS A 106 -4.65 3.22 11.77
N ARG A 107 -4.46 2.66 10.60
CA ARG A 107 -5.10 3.12 9.34
C ARG A 107 -6.64 3.02 9.39
N GLU A 108 -7.21 2.04 10.09
CA GLU A 108 -8.68 1.95 10.27
C GLU A 108 -9.23 3.19 10.99
N LYS A 109 -8.50 3.72 11.99
CA LYS A 109 -8.89 4.96 12.71
C LYS A 109 -8.74 6.20 11.83
N GLU A 110 -7.65 6.29 11.08
CA GLU A 110 -7.38 7.41 10.16
C GLU A 110 -8.39 7.45 9.00
N ALA A 111 -8.80 6.28 8.50
CA ALA A 111 -9.82 6.17 7.46
C ALA A 111 -11.16 6.79 7.87
N ALA A 112 -11.55 6.69 9.15
CA ALA A 112 -12.79 7.31 9.64
C ALA A 112 -12.76 8.84 9.49
N VAL A 113 -11.64 9.47 9.77
CA VAL A 113 -11.43 10.92 9.60
C VAL A 113 -11.46 11.29 8.12
N PHE A 114 -10.80 10.52 7.29
CA PHE A 114 -10.77 10.72 5.84
C PHE A 114 -12.17 10.63 5.20
N PHE A 115 -12.96 9.62 5.57
CA PHE A 115 -14.32 9.49 5.05
C PHE A 115 -15.23 10.61 5.53
N LYS A 116 -15.10 11.03 6.80
CA LYS A 116 -15.85 12.18 7.32
C LYS A 116 -15.55 13.44 6.51
N ARG A 117 -14.28 13.74 6.24
CA ARG A 117 -13.86 14.85 5.39
C ARG A 117 -14.46 14.75 3.98
N GLY A 118 -14.46 13.59 3.36
CA GLY A 118 -15.04 13.39 2.02
C GLY A 118 -16.55 13.62 1.97
N ILE A 119 -17.26 13.33 3.06
CA ILE A 119 -18.69 13.67 3.23
C ILE A 119 -18.87 15.18 3.35
N GLU A 120 -18.05 15.86 4.15
CA GLU A 120 -18.07 17.30 4.36
C GLU A 120 -17.74 18.08 3.07
N GLU A 121 -16.76 17.61 2.29
CA GLU A 121 -16.43 18.13 0.96
C GLU A 121 -17.53 17.84 -0.09
N GLY A 122 -18.47 16.94 0.21
CA GLY A 122 -19.58 16.56 -0.66
C GLY A 122 -19.22 15.58 -1.77
N TYR A 123 -18.05 14.94 -1.70
CA TYR A 123 -17.62 13.92 -2.65
C TYR A 123 -18.07 12.52 -2.28
N PHE A 124 -18.28 12.23 -0.99
CA PHE A 124 -18.73 10.93 -0.50
C PHE A 124 -20.18 10.96 -0.03
N ARG A 125 -20.86 9.85 -0.18
CA ARG A 125 -22.25 9.64 0.21
C ARG A 125 -22.38 9.54 1.74
N LYS A 126 -23.51 10.01 2.31
CA LYS A 126 -23.77 9.98 3.75
C LYS A 126 -24.39 8.68 4.24
N ASP A 127 -24.94 7.88 3.32
CA ASP A 127 -25.72 6.66 3.60
C ASP A 127 -24.87 5.37 3.59
N ILE A 128 -23.55 5.49 3.50
CA ILE A 128 -22.62 4.36 3.49
C ILE A 128 -22.07 4.07 4.89
N ASN A 129 -22.07 2.80 5.26
CA ASN A 129 -21.31 2.34 6.43
C ASN A 129 -19.83 2.16 6.03
N TYR A 130 -19.03 3.23 6.19
CA TYR A 130 -17.63 3.24 5.78
C TYR A 130 -16.76 2.24 6.54
N LYS A 131 -17.10 1.94 7.81
CA LYS A 131 -16.38 0.91 8.56
C LYS A 131 -16.56 -0.47 7.92
N LEU A 132 -17.79 -0.79 7.49
CA LEU A 132 -18.08 -2.05 6.79
C LEU A 132 -17.44 -2.06 5.39
N ALA A 133 -17.56 -0.95 4.66
CA ALA A 133 -16.98 -0.81 3.32
C ALA A 133 -15.45 -0.99 3.34
N SER A 134 -14.74 -0.38 4.29
CA SER A 134 -13.30 -0.58 4.45
C SER A 134 -12.95 -2.04 4.70
N ARG A 135 -13.66 -2.71 5.62
CA ARG A 135 -13.41 -4.14 5.88
C ARG A 135 -13.64 -5.03 4.67
N ILE A 136 -14.71 -4.78 3.90
CA ILE A 136 -14.95 -5.52 2.65
C ILE A 136 -13.81 -5.27 1.66
N GLY A 137 -13.35 -4.02 1.54
CA GLY A 137 -12.21 -3.67 0.68
C GLY A 137 -10.93 -4.40 1.06
N ASP A 138 -10.59 -4.39 2.35
CA ASP A 138 -9.40 -5.07 2.88
C ASP A 138 -9.47 -6.59 2.67
N MET A 139 -10.62 -7.20 2.97
CA MET A 139 -10.84 -8.64 2.75
C MET A 139 -10.75 -9.00 1.26
N SER A 140 -11.28 -8.17 0.37
CA SER A 140 -11.20 -8.37 -1.07
C SER A 140 -9.75 -8.30 -1.55
N MET A 141 -9.00 -7.26 -1.13
CA MET A 141 -7.59 -7.11 -1.50
C MET A 141 -6.74 -8.26 -0.96
N HIS A 142 -6.95 -8.67 0.29
CA HIS A 142 -6.27 -9.82 0.87
C HIS A 142 -6.55 -11.09 0.07
N SER A 143 -7.82 -11.36 -0.26
CA SER A 143 -8.22 -12.52 -1.08
C SER A 143 -7.60 -12.49 -2.48
N PHE A 144 -7.50 -11.32 -3.12
CA PHE A 144 -6.85 -11.20 -4.43
C PHE A 144 -5.37 -11.56 -4.37
N MET A 145 -4.69 -11.15 -3.31
CA MET A 145 -3.28 -11.48 -3.11
C MET A 145 -3.07 -12.95 -2.75
N GLU A 146 -3.87 -13.49 -1.84
CA GLU A 146 -3.81 -14.89 -1.42
C GLU A 146 -4.09 -15.86 -2.57
N LYS A 147 -5.12 -15.59 -3.37
CA LYS A 147 -5.47 -16.39 -4.55
C LYS A 147 -4.61 -16.09 -5.77
N GLN A 148 -3.62 -15.21 -5.63
CA GLN A 148 -2.67 -14.86 -6.68
C GLN A 148 -3.32 -14.37 -7.99
N LEU A 149 -4.49 -13.69 -7.89
CA LEU A 149 -5.19 -13.17 -9.06
C LEU A 149 -4.36 -12.18 -9.89
N TYR A 150 -3.33 -11.60 -9.28
CA TYR A 150 -2.35 -10.76 -9.99
C TYR A 150 -1.55 -11.52 -11.08
N GLN A 151 -1.51 -12.85 -11.05
CA GLN A 151 -0.88 -13.65 -12.10
C GLN A 151 -1.75 -13.74 -13.35
N GLU A 152 -3.07 -13.69 -13.18
CA GLU A 152 -4.05 -13.76 -14.27
C GLU A 152 -4.33 -12.37 -14.86
N PHE A 153 -4.60 -11.38 -14.00
CA PHE A 153 -5.07 -10.05 -14.41
C PHE A 153 -4.00 -8.96 -14.32
N GLY A 154 -2.88 -9.21 -13.64
CA GLY A 154 -1.90 -8.18 -13.30
C GLY A 154 -2.36 -7.29 -12.13
N VAL A 155 -1.38 -6.76 -11.37
CA VAL A 155 -1.64 -5.95 -10.17
C VAL A 155 -2.33 -4.63 -10.52
N GLU A 156 -1.93 -3.99 -11.62
CA GLU A 156 -2.50 -2.72 -12.08
C GLU A 156 -3.99 -2.84 -12.38
N GLU A 157 -4.40 -3.90 -13.10
CA GLU A 157 -5.80 -4.15 -13.43
C GLU A 157 -6.65 -4.42 -12.19
N ILE A 158 -6.12 -5.15 -11.21
CA ILE A 158 -6.80 -5.39 -9.92
C ILE A 158 -7.04 -4.07 -9.20
N PHE A 159 -6.02 -3.22 -9.06
CA PHE A 159 -6.16 -1.92 -8.41
C PHE A 159 -7.13 -1.01 -9.15
N ARG A 160 -7.05 -0.96 -10.47
CA ARG A 160 -7.95 -0.16 -11.31
C ARG A 160 -9.40 -0.61 -11.15
N SER A 161 -9.67 -1.89 -11.26
CA SER A 161 -11.01 -2.46 -11.09
C SER A 161 -11.54 -2.26 -9.66
N PHE A 162 -10.69 -2.39 -8.64
CA PHE A 162 -11.04 -2.11 -7.26
C PHE A 162 -11.48 -0.65 -7.07
N ILE A 163 -10.71 0.31 -7.60
CA ILE A 163 -11.07 1.72 -7.54
C ILE A 163 -12.40 1.99 -8.26
N PHE A 164 -12.58 1.48 -9.47
CA PHE A 164 -13.81 1.69 -10.21
C PHE A 164 -15.05 1.13 -9.51
N VAL A 165 -14.95 -0.06 -8.92
CA VAL A 165 -16.10 -0.69 -8.25
C VAL A 165 -16.32 -0.11 -6.85
N PHE A 166 -15.26 -0.04 -6.04
CA PHE A 166 -15.38 0.35 -4.64
C PHE A 166 -15.48 1.86 -4.46
N ILE A 167 -14.53 2.62 -4.98
CA ILE A 167 -14.45 4.05 -4.72
C ILE A 167 -15.63 4.76 -5.40
N ARG A 168 -15.96 4.41 -6.64
CA ARG A 168 -17.15 4.97 -7.30
C ARG A 168 -18.45 4.64 -6.57
N GLY A 169 -18.53 3.47 -5.94
CA GLY A 169 -19.71 3.01 -5.22
C GLY A 169 -20.12 3.92 -4.06
N PHE A 170 -19.17 4.57 -3.40
CA PHE A 170 -19.47 5.49 -2.32
C PHE A 170 -19.29 6.98 -2.66
N CYS A 171 -18.96 7.31 -3.91
CA CYS A 171 -18.94 8.69 -4.35
C CYS A 171 -20.35 9.21 -4.65
N THR A 172 -20.55 10.52 -4.43
CA THR A 172 -21.65 11.28 -4.98
C THR A 172 -21.44 11.52 -6.48
N GLN A 173 -22.44 12.05 -7.20
CA GLN A 173 -22.27 12.46 -8.60
C GLN A 173 -21.14 13.49 -8.77
N LYS A 174 -20.96 14.40 -7.78
CA LYS A 174 -19.85 15.36 -7.75
C LYS A 174 -18.50 14.63 -7.63
N GLY A 175 -18.43 13.64 -6.72
CA GLY A 175 -17.23 12.84 -6.55
C GLY A 175 -16.86 12.00 -7.76
N ILE A 176 -17.85 11.35 -8.41
CA ILE A 176 -17.64 10.57 -9.63
C ILE A 176 -17.08 11.45 -10.77
N LYS A 177 -17.66 12.64 -10.99
CA LYS A 177 -17.18 13.54 -12.04
C LYS A 177 -15.72 13.95 -11.83
N LEU A 178 -15.35 14.28 -10.60
CA LEU A 178 -13.98 14.66 -10.28
C LEU A 178 -13.03 13.45 -10.43
N LEU A 179 -13.41 12.28 -9.88
CA LEU A 179 -12.63 11.05 -9.98
C LEU A 179 -12.34 10.68 -11.44
N ASP A 180 -13.39 10.69 -12.29
CA ASP A 180 -13.25 10.40 -13.70
C ASP A 180 -12.36 11.40 -14.44
N SER A 181 -12.41 12.68 -14.07
CA SER A 181 -11.53 13.70 -14.66
C SER A 181 -10.07 13.47 -14.30
N ARG A 182 -9.79 13.09 -13.04
CA ARG A 182 -8.42 12.82 -12.57
C ARG A 182 -7.85 11.52 -13.16
N LEU A 183 -8.66 10.46 -13.23
CA LEU A 183 -8.22 9.20 -13.82
C LEU A 183 -7.92 9.29 -15.32
N LYS A 184 -8.59 10.19 -16.06
CA LYS A 184 -8.27 10.42 -17.48
C LYS A 184 -6.90 11.04 -17.72
N THR A 185 -6.36 11.74 -16.75
CA THR A 185 -5.02 12.35 -16.84
C THR A 185 -3.89 11.35 -16.56
N LEU A 186 -4.23 10.11 -16.16
CA LEU A 186 -3.29 9.03 -15.85
C LEU A 186 -3.06 8.06 -17.01
N VAL A 187 -3.85 8.17 -18.06
CA VAL A 187 -3.74 7.43 -19.32
C VAL A 187 -3.05 8.32 -20.33
#